data_6ac0e84c96e7f47228ef459bd83018d9
#
_entry.id   6ac0e84c96e7f47228ef459bd83018d9
#
_cell.length_a   1.000
_cell.length_b   1.000
_cell.length_c   1.000
_cell.angle_alpha   90.00
_cell.angle_beta   90.00
_cell.angle_gamma   90.00
#
_symmetry.space_group_name_H-M   'P 1'
#
loop_
_entity.id
_entity.type
_entity.pdbx_description
1 polymer ?
#
loop_
_entity_poly.entity_id
_entity_poly.type
_entity_poly.pdbx_seq_one_letter_code
_entity_poly.pdbx_strand_id
1 'polypeptide(L)'
;MKPIKRAFLDTEDGQILYRIGGEGEPLLLLHMAPRSSDEFRELMPILAQNRCVIAMDLMGLGDSDKPPREYSVADYAKTVIALWDELGIQKSSILGNLTGGYIAGEVAAAYPERVDKLILCNVVGFDAQEQEIILNRYTEGFKIEEDGSHLMARWLARVNDVGKEELNHRCVVDDLKCFGSPIYPAMAAASYFLDAQARFSLLKCPTLILSGEKALDILEKAGLAKAENQFWLSKAIPHSQKVELPGGTLWMLNQMPEEVAKIVVDFLRI
;
A
#
# COMPACT_ATOMS: atom_id res chain seq x y z
N MET A 1 7.94 -17.93 17.88
CA MET A 1 7.55 -16.76 17.07
C MET A 1 7.42 -15.54 17.98
N LYS A 2 8.09 -14.44 17.69
CA LYS A 2 7.88 -13.19 18.42
C LYS A 2 6.48 -12.64 18.15
N PRO A 3 5.73 -12.25 19.19
CA PRO A 3 4.39 -11.68 19.01
C PRO A 3 4.46 -10.37 18.22
N ILE A 4 3.40 -10.07 17.48
CA ILE A 4 3.27 -8.79 16.78
C ILE A 4 3.09 -7.68 17.80
N LYS A 5 3.96 -6.69 17.78
CA LYS A 5 3.96 -5.52 18.64
C LYS A 5 3.77 -4.25 17.83
N ARG A 6 3.26 -3.21 18.47
CA ARG A 6 3.24 -1.84 17.95
C ARG A 6 4.41 -1.07 18.52
N ALA A 7 5.00 -0.19 17.72
CA ALA A 7 6.01 0.77 18.14
C ALA A 7 5.91 2.01 17.27
N PHE A 8 6.61 3.05 17.64
CA PHE A 8 6.68 4.31 16.90
C PHE A 8 8.11 4.58 16.48
N LEU A 9 8.27 5.08 15.27
CA LEU A 9 9.49 5.70 14.77
C LEU A 9 9.34 7.22 14.96
N ASP A 10 10.27 7.84 15.67
CA ASP A 10 10.38 9.29 15.75
C ASP A 10 11.06 9.83 14.47
N THR A 11 10.46 10.82 13.84
CA THR A 11 11.01 11.55 12.70
C THR A 11 10.97 13.05 12.96
N GLU A 12 11.65 13.85 12.16
CA GLU A 12 11.56 15.32 12.25
C GLU A 12 10.15 15.86 12.02
N ASP A 13 9.33 15.14 11.24
CA ASP A 13 7.98 15.53 10.84
C ASP A 13 6.87 14.89 11.70
N GLY A 14 7.24 14.10 12.74
CA GLY A 14 6.30 13.44 13.65
C GLY A 14 6.57 11.95 13.81
N GLN A 15 5.64 11.25 14.45
CA GLN A 15 5.75 9.82 14.74
C GLN A 15 5.07 8.95 13.69
N ILE A 16 5.72 7.86 13.33
CA ILE A 16 5.18 6.84 12.42
C ILE A 16 4.92 5.57 13.20
N LEU A 17 3.66 5.12 13.26
CA LEU A 17 3.33 3.81 13.81
C LEU A 17 3.85 2.71 12.91
N TYR A 18 4.44 1.68 13.49
CA TYR A 18 4.66 0.41 12.81
C TYR A 18 4.32 -0.79 13.70
N ARG A 19 4.03 -1.90 13.06
CA ARG A 19 3.85 -3.21 13.68
C ARG A 19 5.03 -4.08 13.28
N ILE A 20 5.55 -4.87 14.21
CA ILE A 20 6.66 -5.79 13.94
C ILE A 20 6.44 -7.11 14.68
N GLY A 21 6.73 -8.23 14.01
CA GLY A 21 6.64 -9.56 14.60
C GLY A 21 7.34 -10.62 13.79
N GLY A 22 7.50 -11.80 14.37
CA GLY A 22 8.26 -12.89 13.77
C GLY A 22 9.78 -12.71 13.86
N GLU A 23 10.52 -13.60 13.19
CA GLU A 23 11.99 -13.62 13.14
C GLU A 23 12.44 -14.11 11.76
N GLY A 24 13.67 -13.78 11.37
CA GLY A 24 14.24 -14.15 10.08
C GLY A 24 14.41 -12.97 9.14
N GLU A 25 14.45 -13.24 7.83
CA GLU A 25 14.63 -12.23 6.80
C GLU A 25 13.50 -11.18 6.84
N PRO A 26 13.84 -9.87 6.80
CA PRO A 26 12.84 -8.82 6.92
C PRO A 26 11.94 -8.71 5.68
N LEU A 27 10.67 -8.43 5.93
CA LEU A 27 9.65 -8.13 4.94
C LEU A 27 8.83 -6.92 5.40
N LEU A 28 8.93 -5.81 4.66
CA LEU A 28 8.13 -4.61 4.88
C LEU A 28 6.82 -4.69 4.10
N LEU A 29 5.73 -4.27 4.74
CA LEU A 29 4.39 -4.20 4.16
C LEU A 29 3.93 -2.74 4.16
N LEU A 30 3.56 -2.21 2.98
CA LEU A 30 3.08 -0.84 2.76
C LEU A 30 1.65 -0.88 2.22
N HIS A 31 0.72 -0.30 2.99
CA HIS A 31 -0.71 -0.35 2.73
C HIS A 31 -1.17 0.64 1.64
N MET A 32 -2.38 0.43 1.10
CA MET A 32 -3.04 1.39 0.21
C MET A 32 -3.61 2.58 0.99
N ALA A 33 -3.88 3.69 0.32
CA ALA A 33 -4.63 4.83 0.86
C ALA A 33 -6.12 4.74 0.48
N PRO A 34 -7.04 5.11 1.38
CA PRO A 34 -6.86 5.51 2.77
C PRO A 34 -7.02 4.31 3.74
N ARG A 35 -5.97 3.56 3.95
CA ARG A 35 -5.92 2.45 4.90
C ARG A 35 -4.80 2.67 5.92
N SER A 36 -4.55 1.70 6.75
CA SER A 36 -3.44 1.63 7.70
C SER A 36 -2.80 0.24 7.67
N SER A 37 -1.81 -0.01 8.51
CA SER A 37 -1.23 -1.35 8.72
C SER A 37 -2.27 -2.41 9.16
N ASP A 38 -3.50 -2.00 9.49
CA ASP A 38 -4.63 -2.89 9.71
C ASP A 38 -5.01 -3.70 8.46
N GLU A 39 -4.64 -3.21 7.28
CA GLU A 39 -4.78 -3.95 6.02
C GLU A 39 -4.09 -5.31 6.05
N PHE A 40 -3.04 -5.46 6.85
CA PHE A 40 -2.26 -6.69 6.96
C PHE A 40 -2.59 -7.52 8.20
N ARG A 41 -3.69 -7.23 8.91
CA ARG A 41 -4.07 -7.88 10.17
C ARG A 41 -4.11 -9.40 10.05
N GLU A 42 -4.71 -9.92 9.00
CA GLU A 42 -4.85 -11.36 8.74
C GLU A 42 -3.57 -11.95 8.13
N LEU A 43 -2.92 -11.25 7.23
CA LEU A 43 -1.76 -11.71 6.46
C LEU A 43 -0.48 -11.75 7.32
N MET A 44 -0.26 -10.71 8.13
CA MET A 44 0.98 -10.55 8.89
C MET A 44 1.28 -11.72 9.84
N PRO A 45 0.32 -12.30 10.61
CA PRO A 45 0.57 -13.45 11.47
C PRO A 45 1.02 -14.71 10.70
N ILE A 46 0.55 -14.87 9.45
CA ILE A 46 0.91 -16.02 8.61
C ILE A 46 2.36 -15.85 8.14
N LEU A 47 2.71 -14.69 7.61
CA LEU A 47 4.06 -14.39 7.13
C LEU A 47 5.08 -14.37 8.27
N ALA A 48 4.69 -13.92 9.47
CA ALA A 48 5.55 -13.86 10.65
C ALA A 48 5.96 -15.22 11.23
N GLN A 49 5.40 -16.32 10.72
CA GLN A 49 5.85 -17.66 11.10
C GLN A 49 7.28 -17.95 10.63
N ASN A 50 7.72 -17.33 9.54
CA ASN A 50 9.01 -17.61 8.92
C ASN A 50 9.83 -16.34 8.57
N ARG A 51 9.33 -15.16 8.90
CA ARG A 51 9.98 -13.89 8.57
C ARG A 51 9.83 -12.87 9.69
N CYS A 52 10.74 -11.89 9.73
CA CYS A 52 10.55 -10.67 10.49
C CYS A 52 9.66 -9.74 9.65
N VAL A 53 8.37 -9.65 9.97
CA VAL A 53 7.41 -8.86 9.20
C VAL A 53 7.18 -7.52 9.87
N ILE A 54 7.24 -6.45 9.08
CA ILE A 54 7.05 -5.08 9.52
C ILE A 54 5.93 -4.48 8.67
N ALA A 55 4.94 -3.85 9.29
CA ALA A 55 3.88 -3.12 8.60
C ALA A 55 3.81 -1.71 9.19
N MET A 56 4.08 -0.69 8.39
CA MET A 56 4.04 0.70 8.84
C MET A 56 2.78 1.41 8.36
N ASP A 57 2.27 2.32 9.17
CA ASP A 57 1.26 3.30 8.77
C ASP A 57 1.99 4.44 8.04
N LEU A 58 1.58 4.72 6.81
CA LEU A 58 2.15 5.83 6.05
C LEU A 58 1.87 7.16 6.78
N MET A 59 2.83 8.06 6.80
CA MET A 59 2.66 9.40 7.37
C MET A 59 1.37 10.06 6.84
N GLY A 60 0.52 10.52 7.76
CA GLY A 60 -0.80 11.08 7.43
C GLY A 60 -1.95 10.07 7.46
N LEU A 61 -1.69 8.78 7.66
CA LEU A 61 -2.71 7.71 7.71
C LEU A 61 -2.57 6.86 8.97
N GLY A 62 -3.64 6.15 9.29
CA GLY A 62 -3.68 5.25 10.45
C GLY A 62 -3.45 5.97 11.79
N ASP A 63 -2.48 5.51 12.55
CA ASP A 63 -2.06 6.09 13.82
C ASP A 63 -0.71 6.83 13.71
N SER A 64 -0.21 7.06 12.48
CA SER A 64 0.93 7.94 12.23
C SER A 64 0.51 9.42 12.23
N ASP A 65 1.43 10.30 12.61
CA ASP A 65 1.20 11.73 12.59
C ASP A 65 0.96 12.25 11.16
N LYS A 66 0.31 13.41 11.06
CA LYS A 66 0.11 14.09 9.78
C LYS A 66 1.37 14.87 9.41
N PRO A 67 1.86 14.74 8.18
CA PRO A 67 3.04 15.47 7.77
C PRO A 67 2.76 16.98 7.78
N PRO A 68 3.73 17.82 8.13
CA PRO A 68 3.57 19.27 8.19
C PRO A 68 3.43 19.94 6.81
N ARG A 69 3.68 19.16 5.75
CA ARG A 69 3.62 19.58 4.34
C ARG A 69 3.16 18.41 3.47
N GLU A 70 2.84 18.69 2.23
CA GLU A 70 2.62 17.65 1.22
C GLU A 70 3.92 16.85 1.01
N TYR A 71 3.83 15.53 1.08
CA TYR A 71 4.91 14.60 0.80
C TYR A 71 4.85 14.11 -0.64
N SER A 72 5.99 14.07 -1.30
CA SER A 72 6.18 13.30 -2.53
C SER A 72 6.36 11.81 -2.24
N VAL A 73 6.25 10.96 -3.27
CA VAL A 73 6.57 9.52 -3.13
C VAL A 73 8.02 9.32 -2.68
N ALA A 74 8.95 10.19 -3.12
CA ALA A 74 10.33 10.17 -2.67
C ALA A 74 10.48 10.51 -1.17
N ASP A 75 9.64 11.40 -0.61
CA ASP A 75 9.63 11.68 0.82
C ASP A 75 9.11 10.46 1.60
N TYR A 76 8.04 9.80 1.13
CA TYR A 76 7.60 8.52 1.72
C TYR A 76 8.66 7.43 1.63
N ALA A 77 9.41 7.34 0.54
CA ALA A 77 10.52 6.40 0.42
C ALA A 77 11.60 6.66 1.49
N LYS A 78 11.91 7.93 1.81
CA LYS A 78 12.84 8.27 2.89
C LYS A 78 12.34 7.81 4.26
N THR A 79 11.03 7.85 4.54
CA THR A 79 10.50 7.33 5.81
C THR A 79 10.69 5.82 5.94
N VAL A 80 10.62 5.08 4.83
CA VAL A 80 10.94 3.64 4.81
C VAL A 80 12.42 3.41 5.16
N ILE A 81 13.33 4.18 4.57
CA ILE A 81 14.75 4.07 4.87
C ILE A 81 15.04 4.43 6.34
N ALA A 82 14.42 5.49 6.86
CA ALA A 82 14.56 5.87 8.27
C ALA A 82 14.10 4.75 9.22
N LEU A 83 12.98 4.08 8.90
CA LEU A 83 12.51 2.93 9.68
C LEU A 83 13.51 1.76 9.63
N TRP A 84 14.07 1.46 8.46
CA TRP A 84 15.07 0.40 8.35
C TRP A 84 16.36 0.72 9.09
N ASP A 85 16.81 1.97 9.06
CA ASP A 85 18.00 2.41 9.76
C ASP A 85 17.81 2.34 11.29
N GLU A 86 16.65 2.77 11.81
CA GLU A 86 16.28 2.64 13.23
C GLU A 86 16.25 1.17 13.69
N LEU A 87 15.75 0.27 12.83
CA LEU A 87 15.68 -1.16 13.14
C LEU A 87 16.98 -1.94 12.83
N GLY A 88 18.02 -1.26 12.33
CA GLY A 88 19.28 -1.89 11.93
C GLY A 88 19.16 -2.82 10.71
N ILE A 89 18.13 -2.63 9.88
CA ILE A 89 17.87 -3.44 8.69
C ILE A 89 18.67 -2.89 7.52
N GLN A 90 19.65 -3.66 7.06
CA GLN A 90 20.49 -3.27 5.91
C GLN A 90 19.78 -3.52 4.58
N LYS A 91 19.00 -4.60 4.49
CA LYS A 91 18.29 -5.01 3.28
C LYS A 91 16.98 -5.72 3.64
N SER A 92 15.92 -5.46 2.90
CA SER A 92 14.59 -6.07 3.13
C SER A 92 13.87 -6.34 1.81
N SER A 93 12.98 -7.33 1.82
CA SER A 93 11.93 -7.42 0.79
C SER A 93 10.79 -6.46 1.12
N ILE A 94 10.05 -6.03 0.11
CA ILE A 94 8.92 -5.11 0.26
C ILE A 94 7.69 -5.67 -0.45
N LEU A 95 6.54 -5.61 0.20
CA LEU A 95 5.22 -5.77 -0.41
C LEU A 95 4.48 -4.44 -0.29
N GLY A 96 4.07 -3.85 -1.41
CA GLY A 96 3.26 -2.64 -1.44
C GLY A 96 1.95 -2.84 -2.18
N ASN A 97 0.84 -2.39 -1.58
CA ASN A 97 -0.49 -2.44 -2.19
C ASN A 97 -0.91 -1.05 -2.67
N LEU A 98 -1.35 -0.92 -3.96
CA LEU A 98 -1.76 0.35 -4.58
C LEU A 98 -0.77 1.49 -4.27
N THR A 99 -1.17 2.47 -3.45
CA THR A 99 -0.32 3.60 -3.01
C THR A 99 1.00 3.12 -2.41
N GLY A 100 0.95 2.12 -1.51
CA GLY A 100 2.14 1.48 -0.95
C GLY A 100 3.03 0.83 -2.01
N GLY A 101 2.46 0.37 -3.12
CA GLY A 101 3.19 -0.19 -4.25
C GLY A 101 4.02 0.86 -5.00
N TYR A 102 3.50 2.07 -5.19
CA TYR A 102 4.26 3.18 -5.77
C TYR A 102 5.44 3.57 -4.88
N ILE A 103 5.21 3.64 -3.56
CA ILE A 103 6.28 3.95 -2.60
C ILE A 103 7.33 2.83 -2.60
N ALA A 104 6.91 1.56 -2.57
CA ALA A 104 7.80 0.40 -2.64
C ALA A 104 8.66 0.41 -3.90
N GLY A 105 8.06 0.74 -5.06
CA GLY A 105 8.76 0.87 -6.33
C GLY A 105 9.80 2.00 -6.31
N GLU A 106 9.47 3.15 -5.73
CA GLU A 106 10.44 4.25 -5.58
C GLU A 106 11.58 3.88 -4.63
N VAL A 107 11.29 3.20 -3.50
CA VAL A 107 12.35 2.68 -2.61
C VAL A 107 13.30 1.77 -3.39
N ALA A 108 12.77 0.86 -4.20
CA ALA A 108 13.60 -0.07 -4.98
C ALA A 108 14.37 0.61 -6.12
N ALA A 109 13.84 1.69 -6.69
CA ALA A 109 14.50 2.46 -7.75
C ALA A 109 15.56 3.43 -7.20
N ALA A 110 15.30 4.06 -6.03
CA ALA A 110 16.20 5.03 -5.43
C ALA A 110 17.29 4.40 -4.55
N TYR A 111 16.98 3.24 -3.92
CA TYR A 111 17.87 2.54 -2.98
C TYR A 111 17.98 1.05 -3.35
N PRO A 112 18.45 0.70 -4.57
CA PRO A 112 18.44 -0.67 -5.08
C PRO A 112 19.25 -1.66 -4.22
N GLU A 113 20.26 -1.19 -3.49
CA GLU A 113 21.07 -2.00 -2.58
C GLU A 113 20.31 -2.38 -1.29
N ARG A 114 19.26 -1.63 -0.93
CA ARG A 114 18.45 -1.84 0.27
C ARG A 114 17.26 -2.78 0.04
N VAL A 115 16.93 -3.09 -1.22
CA VAL A 115 15.77 -3.93 -1.57
C VAL A 115 16.22 -5.29 -2.09
N ASP A 116 15.77 -6.36 -1.40
CA ASP A 116 16.04 -7.72 -1.82
C ASP A 116 15.09 -8.18 -2.92
N LYS A 117 13.79 -8.15 -2.64
CA LYS A 117 12.71 -8.50 -3.58
C LYS A 117 11.55 -7.54 -3.43
N LEU A 118 10.81 -7.34 -4.52
CA LEU A 118 9.68 -6.42 -4.58
C LEU A 118 8.40 -7.15 -4.97
N ILE A 119 7.32 -6.90 -4.23
CA ILE A 119 5.98 -7.40 -4.53
C ILE A 119 5.05 -6.20 -4.69
N LEU A 120 4.49 -6.03 -5.87
CA LEU A 120 3.58 -4.95 -6.24
C LEU A 120 2.16 -5.52 -6.33
N CYS A 121 1.32 -5.20 -5.32
CA CYS A 121 -0.07 -5.67 -5.28
C CYS A 121 -1.01 -4.62 -5.85
N ASN A 122 -1.90 -5.01 -6.78
CA ASN A 122 -2.97 -4.19 -7.35
C ASN A 122 -2.51 -2.81 -7.87
N VAL A 123 -1.23 -2.65 -8.23
CA VAL A 123 -0.71 -1.38 -8.74
C VAL A 123 -1.16 -1.18 -10.16
N VAL A 124 -1.97 -0.16 -10.40
CA VAL A 124 -2.58 0.17 -11.70
C VAL A 124 -1.96 1.44 -12.28
N GLY A 125 -2.15 1.66 -13.56
CA GLY A 125 -1.76 2.89 -14.24
C GLY A 125 -2.91 3.89 -14.30
N PHE A 126 -2.58 5.16 -14.53
CA PHE A 126 -3.53 6.25 -14.72
C PHE A 126 -3.18 7.03 -15.99
N ASP A 127 -4.16 7.55 -16.69
CA ASP A 127 -3.95 8.60 -17.68
C ASP A 127 -4.02 10.00 -17.01
N ALA A 128 -3.78 11.05 -17.77
CA ALA A 128 -3.79 12.42 -17.24
C ALA A 128 -5.17 12.83 -16.69
N GLN A 129 -6.26 12.35 -17.29
CA GLN A 129 -7.61 12.64 -16.82
C GLN A 129 -7.92 11.94 -15.51
N GLU A 130 -7.55 10.67 -15.40
CA GLU A 130 -7.69 9.88 -14.17
C GLU A 130 -6.85 10.47 -13.04
N GLN A 131 -5.62 10.91 -13.34
CA GLN A 131 -4.76 11.59 -12.40
C GLN A 131 -5.44 12.84 -11.84
N GLU A 132 -6.02 13.69 -12.70
CA GLU A 132 -6.73 14.89 -12.28
C GLU A 132 -7.93 14.57 -11.38
N ILE A 133 -8.71 13.55 -11.71
CA ILE A 133 -9.85 13.10 -10.90
C ILE A 133 -9.37 12.64 -9.51
N ILE A 134 -8.28 11.88 -9.46
CA ILE A 134 -7.72 11.38 -8.20
C ILE A 134 -7.20 12.54 -7.35
N LEU A 135 -6.43 13.46 -7.96
CA LEU A 135 -5.90 14.63 -7.25
C LEU A 135 -7.03 15.48 -6.67
N ASN A 136 -8.04 15.82 -7.46
CA ASN A 136 -9.18 16.61 -6.99
C ASN A 136 -9.90 15.92 -5.83
N ARG A 137 -10.17 14.62 -5.94
CA ARG A 137 -10.83 13.82 -4.89
C ARG A 137 -10.09 13.83 -3.56
N TYR A 138 -8.77 13.69 -3.59
CA TYR A 138 -7.97 13.53 -2.37
C TYR A 138 -7.41 14.84 -1.82
N THR A 139 -7.29 15.89 -2.64
CA THR A 139 -6.94 17.24 -2.18
C THR A 139 -8.03 17.83 -1.29
N GLU A 140 -9.30 17.67 -1.68
CA GLU A 140 -10.41 18.09 -0.82
C GLU A 140 -10.54 17.25 0.44
N GLY A 141 -10.01 16.00 0.42
CA GLY A 141 -10.16 15.04 1.49
C GLY A 141 -11.62 14.60 1.70
N PHE A 142 -11.85 13.94 2.80
CA PHE A 142 -13.21 13.56 3.20
C PHE A 142 -13.84 14.66 4.05
N LYS A 143 -15.00 15.18 3.63
CA LYS A 143 -15.73 16.25 4.34
C LYS A 143 -16.54 15.65 5.48
N ILE A 144 -16.55 16.36 6.61
CA ILE A 144 -17.42 16.04 7.75
C ILE A 144 -18.75 16.76 7.50
N GLU A 145 -19.84 15.99 7.38
CA GLU A 145 -21.18 16.52 7.22
C GLU A 145 -21.85 16.65 8.58
N GLU A 146 -22.61 17.74 8.79
CA GLU A 146 -23.25 18.07 10.06
C GLU A 146 -24.26 16.99 10.51
N ASP A 147 -24.95 16.38 9.56
CA ASP A 147 -25.95 15.33 9.81
C ASP A 147 -25.37 13.92 10.00
N GLY A 148 -24.03 13.77 9.90
CA GLY A 148 -23.35 12.46 10.01
C GLY A 148 -23.50 11.56 8.77
N SER A 149 -24.09 12.04 7.68
CA SER A 149 -24.30 11.25 6.45
C SER A 149 -23.00 10.74 5.83
N HIS A 150 -21.88 11.43 6.06
CA HIS A 150 -20.55 11.00 5.64
C HIS A 150 -20.15 9.61 6.16
N LEU A 151 -20.60 9.22 7.36
CA LEU A 151 -20.32 7.89 7.93
C LEU A 151 -20.98 6.78 7.09
N MET A 152 -22.26 6.99 6.76
CA MET A 152 -23.00 6.05 5.92
C MET A 152 -22.47 6.04 4.49
N ALA A 153 -22.08 7.19 3.95
CA ALA A 153 -21.48 7.28 2.63
C ALA A 153 -20.18 6.44 2.52
N ARG A 154 -19.32 6.47 3.57
CA ARG A 154 -18.11 5.64 3.60
C ARG A 154 -18.42 4.16 3.73
N TRP A 155 -19.44 3.78 4.50
CA TRP A 155 -19.92 2.40 4.60
C TRP A 155 -20.41 1.88 3.25
N LEU A 156 -21.29 2.64 2.58
CA LEU A 156 -21.92 2.24 1.33
C LEU A 156 -20.93 2.21 0.15
N ALA A 157 -19.86 3.00 0.21
CA ALA A 157 -18.88 3.12 -0.86
C ALA A 157 -18.21 1.79 -1.26
N ARG A 158 -18.23 0.78 -0.39
CA ARG A 158 -17.56 -0.51 -0.62
C ARG A 158 -18.28 -1.73 -0.09
N VAL A 159 -19.49 -1.58 0.42
CA VAL A 159 -20.25 -2.67 1.07
C VAL A 159 -20.40 -3.91 0.19
N ASN A 160 -20.51 -3.72 -1.13
CA ASN A 160 -20.68 -4.82 -2.08
C ASN A 160 -19.36 -5.51 -2.48
N ASP A 161 -18.23 -4.88 -2.24
CA ASP A 161 -16.92 -5.34 -2.74
C ASP A 161 -16.06 -5.96 -1.61
N VAL A 162 -16.25 -5.48 -0.37
CA VAL A 162 -15.48 -5.94 0.79
C VAL A 162 -15.93 -7.31 1.30
N GLY A 163 -17.20 -7.65 1.11
CA GLY A 163 -17.76 -8.99 1.35
C GLY A 163 -18.05 -9.38 2.79
N LYS A 164 -17.54 -8.65 3.81
CA LYS A 164 -17.79 -8.88 5.24
C LYS A 164 -18.00 -7.55 5.96
N GLU A 165 -19.02 -7.48 6.80
CA GLU A 165 -19.39 -6.26 7.53
C GLU A 165 -18.29 -5.81 8.48
N GLU A 166 -17.63 -6.74 9.16
CA GLU A 166 -16.52 -6.45 10.08
C GLU A 166 -15.32 -5.83 9.35
N LEU A 167 -14.95 -6.34 8.17
CA LEU A 167 -13.90 -5.76 7.36
C LEU A 167 -14.29 -4.38 6.85
N ASN A 168 -15.54 -4.20 6.40
CA ASN A 168 -16.04 -2.89 5.99
C ASN A 168 -16.01 -1.88 7.14
N HIS A 169 -16.41 -2.30 8.35
CA HIS A 169 -16.32 -1.48 9.56
C HIS A 169 -14.87 -0.99 9.80
N ARG A 170 -13.90 -1.89 9.72
CA ARG A 170 -12.48 -1.55 9.89
C ARG A 170 -11.98 -0.56 8.82
N CYS A 171 -12.41 -0.74 7.57
CA CYS A 171 -12.13 0.21 6.50
C CYS A 171 -12.71 1.59 6.79
N VAL A 172 -13.94 1.67 7.31
CA VAL A 172 -14.57 2.94 7.70
C VAL A 172 -13.79 3.60 8.84
N VAL A 173 -13.33 2.85 9.84
CA VAL A 173 -12.49 3.38 10.92
C VAL A 173 -11.22 4.03 10.38
N ASP A 174 -10.55 3.39 9.42
CA ASP A 174 -9.36 3.97 8.78
C ASP A 174 -9.71 5.25 8.00
N ASP A 175 -10.83 5.25 7.25
CA ASP A 175 -11.32 6.46 6.56
C ASP A 175 -11.57 7.62 7.52
N LEU A 176 -12.22 7.34 8.68
CA LEU A 176 -12.56 8.38 9.66
C LEU A 176 -11.35 9.10 10.23
N LYS A 177 -10.19 8.43 10.31
CA LYS A 177 -8.93 9.05 10.71
C LYS A 177 -8.38 10.05 9.69
N CYS A 178 -8.87 9.98 8.44
CA CYS A 178 -8.43 10.85 7.34
C CYS A 178 -9.34 12.08 7.14
N PHE A 179 -10.52 12.15 7.81
CA PHE A 179 -11.48 13.23 7.62
C PHE A 179 -10.89 14.59 8.02
N GLY A 180 -11.28 15.62 7.27
CA GLY A 180 -10.84 17.00 7.49
C GLY A 180 -9.38 17.28 7.11
N SER A 181 -8.77 16.39 6.33
CA SER A 181 -7.38 16.56 5.87
C SER A 181 -7.20 16.01 4.46
N PRO A 182 -6.30 16.58 3.65
CA PRO A 182 -5.88 15.98 2.39
C PRO A 182 -5.30 14.59 2.62
N ILE A 183 -5.50 13.68 1.66
CA ILE A 183 -4.95 12.32 1.72
C ILE A 183 -3.64 12.32 0.93
N TYR A 184 -2.62 12.92 1.52
CA TYR A 184 -1.30 13.12 0.90
C TYR A 184 -0.68 11.86 0.26
N PRO A 185 -0.72 10.65 0.86
CA PRO A 185 -0.15 9.47 0.21
C PRO A 185 -0.82 9.13 -1.13
N ALA A 186 -2.14 9.30 -1.24
CA ALA A 186 -2.86 9.06 -2.49
C ALA A 186 -2.54 10.14 -3.54
N MET A 187 -2.45 11.40 -3.12
CA MET A 187 -2.04 12.52 -3.98
C MET A 187 -0.62 12.33 -4.50
N ALA A 188 0.31 11.95 -3.63
CA ALA A 188 1.69 11.67 -3.99
C ALA A 188 1.78 10.55 -5.04
N ALA A 189 1.06 9.44 -4.86
CA ALA A 189 1.02 8.34 -5.81
C ALA A 189 0.45 8.78 -7.17
N ALA A 190 -0.63 9.57 -7.19
CA ALA A 190 -1.23 10.09 -8.40
C ALA A 190 -0.28 11.04 -9.15
N SER A 191 0.38 11.96 -8.44
CA SER A 191 1.34 12.89 -9.04
C SER A 191 2.59 12.17 -9.57
N TYR A 192 3.04 11.13 -8.88
CA TYR A 192 4.21 10.34 -9.25
C TYR A 192 4.00 9.44 -10.47
N PHE A 193 2.75 9.10 -10.79
CA PHE A 193 2.46 8.10 -11.82
C PHE A 193 3.11 8.42 -13.19
N LEU A 194 3.17 9.69 -13.59
CA LEU A 194 3.78 10.09 -14.86
C LEU A 194 5.28 9.74 -14.91
N ASP A 195 5.96 9.77 -13.77
CA ASP A 195 7.37 9.41 -13.65
C ASP A 195 7.57 7.92 -13.35
N ALA A 196 6.53 7.25 -12.85
CA ALA A 196 6.62 5.87 -12.34
C ALA A 196 7.14 4.90 -13.40
N GLN A 197 6.75 5.04 -14.66
CA GLN A 197 7.19 4.15 -15.74
C GLN A 197 8.73 4.24 -15.94
N ALA A 198 9.27 5.46 -15.94
CA ALA A 198 10.72 5.68 -16.06
C ALA A 198 11.45 5.18 -14.81
N ARG A 199 10.90 5.45 -13.61
CA ARG A 199 11.47 5.02 -12.34
C ARG A 199 11.48 3.50 -12.20
N PHE A 200 10.37 2.83 -12.53
CA PHE A 200 10.24 1.37 -12.41
C PHE A 200 11.08 0.62 -13.46
N SER A 201 11.44 1.24 -14.58
CA SER A 201 12.41 0.65 -15.51
C SER A 201 13.83 0.53 -14.94
N LEU A 202 14.13 1.23 -13.83
CA LEU A 202 15.40 1.15 -13.12
C LEU A 202 15.48 0.00 -12.11
N LEU A 203 14.37 -0.72 -11.86
CA LEU A 203 14.31 -1.80 -10.88
C LEU A 203 15.25 -2.95 -11.26
N LYS A 204 16.11 -3.33 -10.31
CA LYS A 204 17.09 -4.40 -10.47
C LYS A 204 16.74 -5.66 -9.69
N CYS A 205 15.95 -5.53 -8.62
CA CYS A 205 15.57 -6.66 -7.79
C CYS A 205 14.52 -7.54 -8.48
N PRO A 206 14.46 -8.85 -8.14
CA PRO A 206 13.36 -9.70 -8.56
C PRO A 206 12.04 -9.08 -8.14
N THR A 207 11.08 -9.01 -9.08
CA THR A 207 9.80 -8.34 -8.86
C THR A 207 8.64 -9.26 -9.20
N LEU A 208 7.67 -9.33 -8.29
CA LEU A 208 6.37 -9.99 -8.47
C LEU A 208 5.28 -8.92 -8.62
N ILE A 209 4.51 -9.00 -9.68
CA ILE A 209 3.25 -8.27 -9.87
C ILE A 209 2.12 -9.22 -9.46
N LEU A 210 1.42 -8.88 -8.39
CA LEU A 210 0.29 -9.66 -7.86
C LEU A 210 -0.98 -8.83 -7.97
N SER A 211 -1.96 -9.29 -8.73
CA SER A 211 -3.25 -8.62 -8.89
C SER A 211 -4.41 -9.52 -8.51
N GLY A 212 -5.45 -8.93 -7.93
CA GLY A 212 -6.73 -9.61 -7.80
C GLY A 212 -7.50 -9.54 -9.12
N GLU A 213 -8.09 -10.65 -9.55
CA GLU A 213 -8.88 -10.75 -10.79
C GLU A 213 -9.95 -9.65 -10.92
N LYS A 214 -10.57 -9.28 -9.79
CA LYS A 214 -11.65 -8.26 -9.73
C LYS A 214 -11.17 -6.87 -9.31
N ALA A 215 -9.88 -6.70 -9.04
CA ALA A 215 -9.38 -5.44 -8.48
C ALA A 215 -9.52 -4.27 -9.46
N LEU A 216 -9.21 -4.51 -10.74
CA LEU A 216 -9.31 -3.49 -11.78
C LEU A 216 -10.75 -3.06 -12.03
N ASP A 217 -11.68 -4.00 -12.09
CA ASP A 217 -13.11 -3.71 -12.30
C ASP A 217 -13.69 -2.82 -11.19
N ILE A 218 -13.23 -3.03 -9.95
CA ILE A 218 -13.62 -2.21 -8.79
C ILE A 218 -13.09 -0.78 -8.95
N LEU A 219 -11.82 -0.63 -9.36
CA LEU A 219 -11.22 0.68 -9.59
C LEU A 219 -11.86 1.40 -10.76
N GLU A 220 -12.18 0.68 -11.85
CA GLU A 220 -12.85 1.24 -13.03
C GLU A 220 -14.25 1.75 -12.69
N LYS A 221 -15.06 0.98 -11.95
CA LYS A 221 -16.37 1.42 -11.42
C LYS A 221 -16.27 2.64 -10.52
N ALA A 222 -15.17 2.78 -9.79
CA ALA A 222 -14.91 3.95 -8.95
C ALA A 222 -14.36 5.16 -9.73
N GLY A 223 -14.09 5.03 -11.05
CA GLY A 223 -13.47 6.06 -11.88
C GLY A 223 -12.01 6.32 -11.55
N LEU A 224 -11.31 5.31 -11.02
CA LEU A 224 -9.93 5.43 -10.53
C LEU A 224 -8.91 4.70 -11.42
N ALA A 225 -9.34 3.96 -12.43
CA ALA A 225 -8.48 3.31 -13.40
C ALA A 225 -9.27 2.90 -14.63
N LYS A 226 -8.59 2.63 -15.75
CA LYS A 226 -9.17 2.04 -16.97
C LYS A 226 -8.51 0.70 -17.27
N ALA A 227 -9.28 -0.23 -17.85
CA ALA A 227 -8.80 -1.56 -18.23
C ALA A 227 -7.55 -1.52 -19.14
N GLU A 228 -7.45 -0.53 -20.02
CA GLU A 228 -6.31 -0.35 -20.93
C GLU A 228 -4.99 -0.06 -20.22
N ASN A 229 -5.03 0.45 -18.98
CA ASN A 229 -3.86 0.79 -18.18
C ASN A 229 -3.31 -0.38 -17.36
N GLN A 230 -3.91 -1.57 -17.40
CA GLN A 230 -3.51 -2.73 -16.59
C GLN A 230 -2.10 -3.28 -16.92
N PHE A 231 -1.62 -3.08 -18.14
CA PHE A 231 -0.37 -3.69 -18.61
C PHE A 231 0.87 -2.78 -18.47
N TRP A 232 0.73 -1.59 -17.91
CA TRP A 232 1.83 -0.64 -17.83
C TRP A 232 3.02 -1.16 -17.00
N LEU A 233 2.75 -1.82 -15.86
CA LEU A 233 3.80 -2.42 -15.03
C LEU A 233 4.60 -3.46 -15.78
N SER A 234 3.92 -4.28 -16.56
CA SER A 234 4.57 -5.32 -17.37
C SER A 234 5.48 -4.77 -18.44
N LYS A 235 5.18 -3.57 -18.94
CA LYS A 235 6.01 -2.85 -19.90
C LYS A 235 7.20 -2.18 -19.18
N ALA A 236 6.94 -1.60 -18.00
CA ALA A 236 7.98 -0.94 -17.21
C ALA A 236 8.98 -1.95 -16.60
N ILE A 237 8.52 -3.16 -16.21
CA ILE A 237 9.32 -4.19 -15.55
C ILE A 237 9.21 -5.51 -16.35
N PRO A 238 9.87 -5.64 -17.51
CA PRO A 238 9.68 -6.78 -18.41
C PRO A 238 10.10 -8.13 -17.80
N HIS A 239 11.01 -8.13 -16.84
CA HIS A 239 11.52 -9.32 -16.15
C HIS A 239 10.72 -9.71 -14.90
N SER A 240 9.60 -9.02 -14.61
CA SER A 240 8.74 -9.34 -13.48
C SER A 240 8.00 -10.66 -13.67
N GLN A 241 7.80 -11.40 -12.57
CA GLN A 241 6.81 -12.46 -12.50
C GLN A 241 5.42 -11.86 -12.33
N LYS A 242 4.39 -12.54 -12.87
CA LYS A 242 3.01 -12.08 -12.78
C LYS A 242 2.15 -13.19 -12.25
N VAL A 243 1.32 -12.85 -11.27
CA VAL A 243 0.29 -13.73 -10.73
C VAL A 243 -1.00 -12.94 -10.60
N GLU A 244 -2.07 -13.48 -11.17
CA GLU A 244 -3.42 -13.02 -10.94
C GLU A 244 -4.12 -13.99 -9.99
N LEU A 245 -4.66 -13.47 -8.88
CA LEU A 245 -5.34 -14.26 -7.88
C LEU A 245 -6.83 -14.38 -8.24
N PRO A 246 -7.32 -15.58 -8.61
CA PRO A 246 -8.72 -15.79 -8.96
C PRO A 246 -9.66 -15.37 -7.82
N GLY A 247 -10.71 -14.61 -8.14
CA GLY A 247 -11.65 -14.07 -7.17
C GLY A 247 -11.12 -12.92 -6.30
N GLY A 248 -9.85 -12.61 -6.38
CA GLY A 248 -9.22 -11.54 -5.60
C GLY A 248 -9.77 -10.17 -5.94
N THR A 249 -9.94 -9.33 -4.92
CA THR A 249 -10.38 -7.94 -5.03
C THR A 249 -9.27 -6.99 -4.58
N LEU A 250 -9.56 -5.70 -4.44
CA LEU A 250 -8.64 -4.73 -3.81
C LEU A 250 -8.31 -5.10 -2.36
N TRP A 251 -9.19 -5.84 -1.68
CA TRP A 251 -9.05 -6.28 -0.28
C TRP A 251 -8.55 -7.73 -0.15
N MET A 252 -7.96 -8.31 -1.20
CA MET A 252 -7.50 -9.71 -1.20
C MET A 252 -6.52 -10.02 -0.04
N LEU A 253 -5.76 -9.03 0.43
CA LEU A 253 -4.85 -9.17 1.56
C LEU A 253 -5.56 -9.47 2.89
N ASN A 254 -6.84 -9.08 2.99
CA ASN A 254 -7.70 -9.38 4.13
C ASN A 254 -8.65 -10.57 3.86
N GLN A 255 -9.12 -10.71 2.61
CA GLN A 255 -10.14 -11.68 2.24
C GLN A 255 -9.57 -13.07 1.98
N MET A 256 -8.33 -13.13 1.46
CA MET A 256 -7.66 -14.35 1.00
C MET A 256 -6.20 -14.41 1.53
N PRO A 257 -6.00 -14.24 2.87
CA PRO A 257 -4.65 -14.06 3.41
C PRO A 257 -3.78 -15.32 3.26
N GLU A 258 -4.35 -16.53 3.28
CA GLU A 258 -3.62 -17.77 3.12
C GLU A 258 -3.09 -17.95 1.69
N GLU A 259 -3.94 -17.68 0.69
CA GLU A 259 -3.59 -17.75 -0.73
C GLU A 259 -2.51 -16.70 -1.06
N VAL A 260 -2.70 -15.48 -0.59
CA VAL A 260 -1.71 -14.42 -0.77
C VAL A 260 -0.40 -14.79 -0.08
N ALA A 261 -0.46 -15.26 1.18
CA ALA A 261 0.74 -15.66 1.91
C ALA A 261 1.52 -16.75 1.19
N LYS A 262 0.83 -17.75 0.61
CA LYS A 262 1.45 -18.81 -0.18
C LYS A 262 2.22 -18.23 -1.38
N ILE A 263 1.59 -17.37 -2.18
CA ILE A 263 2.22 -16.73 -3.34
C ILE A 263 3.45 -15.92 -2.92
N VAL A 264 3.31 -15.11 -1.85
CA VAL A 264 4.38 -14.27 -1.31
C VAL A 264 5.56 -15.14 -0.83
N VAL A 265 5.29 -16.19 -0.04
CA VAL A 265 6.33 -17.08 0.51
C VAL A 265 7.03 -17.84 -0.61
N ASP A 266 6.30 -18.34 -1.60
CA ASP A 266 6.88 -19.07 -2.73
C ASP A 266 7.81 -18.16 -3.54
N PHE A 267 7.40 -16.92 -3.82
CA PHE A 267 8.26 -15.93 -4.50
C PHE A 267 9.50 -15.55 -3.67
N LEU A 268 9.34 -15.40 -2.35
CA LEU A 268 10.44 -14.97 -1.49
C LEU A 268 11.48 -16.08 -1.22
N ARG A 269 11.17 -17.37 -1.48
CA ARG A 269 12.10 -18.50 -1.33
C ARG A 269 13.04 -18.71 -2.51
N ILE A 270 12.66 -18.25 -3.70
CA ILE A 270 13.47 -18.34 -4.93
C ILE A 270 14.64 -17.35 -4.85
#